data_00e044ef2d73f4a4e501311430136b0e
#
_entry.id   00e044ef2d73f4a4e501311430136b0e
#
_cell.length_a   1.000
_cell.length_b   1.000
_cell.length_c   1.000
_cell.angle_alpha   90.00
_cell.angle_beta   90.00
_cell.angle_gamma   90.00
#
_symmetry.space_group_name_H-M   'P 1'
#
loop_
_entity.id
_entity.type
_entity.pdbx_description
1 polymer ?
#
loop_
_entity_poly.entity_id
_entity_poly.type
_entity_poly.pdbx_seq_one_letter_code
_entity_poly.pdbx_strand_id
1 'polypeptide(L)'
;MLSLLAVNRAARAAITTYPARTRTTLRSLFTTVGPKQGAHANATSTGNGTVSRTKVLTIESMNPNIREMEYAVRGAIPIRAEKLKDQLKTHPGSLPFKQVTACNIGNPQQLEQKPLTFLRQVSALMEYTDLLSPQMIDTTRKLFPEDAIERARRNLSFVGNAVGAYTQSLGIFEVRQDIARFIEERDGFPSSPDNICLTSGASGAVERVIDMLVSSPDVGIMIPIPQYPLYTATLARVNAQAVPYYLQEDKDWQLSVSDLEHSLAEARAKGTDVRALVVINPGNPTGGCLLESNIAEIVRFCERHHLVIMADEVYQTNIYTETNPFVSFKKVVAQLGSDVELFSFHSISKGMIGECGRRGGYYEAVNIDEKVMDQLLKLASVSLCPNVQGQMAVDIMVNPPRPGDASYEQYKAEIEDIFESLRRRAKKLARAFNSLPNMSCNDAQGAMYCFPRVELPQAFIEEAKAKGQQPDSLYCMQMLEATGISVVPGSGFGQYPGTFHFRSTFLPPENLFDDFIDSFKRFHLGLLARYSPKI
;
A
#
# COMPACT_ATOMS: atom_id res chain seq x y z
N MET A 1 10.98 -48.15 26.31
CA MET A 1 12.31 -47.58 26.58
C MET A 1 13.36 -48.24 25.67
N LEU A 2 13.11 -48.34 24.37
CA LEU A 2 13.97 -48.99 23.35
C LEU A 2 13.66 -48.51 21.94
N SER A 3 13.44 -47.18 21.72
CA SER A 3 13.21 -46.59 20.38
C SER A 3 13.88 -45.23 20.13
N LEU A 4 14.81 -44.80 21.00
CA LEU A 4 15.51 -43.49 20.87
C LEU A 4 16.98 -43.62 20.46
N LEU A 5 17.47 -44.84 20.15
CA LEU A 5 18.89 -45.08 19.77
C LEU A 5 19.13 -45.36 18.28
N ALA A 6 18.07 -45.44 17.47
CA ALA A 6 18.22 -45.74 16.03
C ALA A 6 18.32 -44.48 15.12
N VAL A 7 17.96 -43.30 15.60
CA VAL A 7 17.94 -42.07 14.76
C VAL A 7 19.30 -41.36 14.74
N ASN A 8 20.21 -41.69 15.71
CA ASN A 8 21.50 -40.98 15.81
C ASN A 8 22.66 -41.63 15.03
N ARG A 9 22.42 -42.69 14.25
CA ARG A 9 23.46 -43.31 13.40
C ARG A 9 23.37 -42.95 11.91
N ALA A 10 22.24 -42.45 11.42
CA ALA A 10 22.08 -42.04 10.04
C ALA A 10 22.61 -40.61 9.72
N ALA A 11 22.74 -39.76 10.74
CA ALA A 11 23.22 -38.39 10.60
C ALA A 11 24.75 -38.21 10.56
N ARG A 12 25.52 -39.29 10.77
CA ARG A 12 27.01 -39.23 10.76
C ARG A 12 27.67 -39.77 9.45
N ALA A 13 26.91 -40.27 8.49
CA ALA A 13 27.45 -40.88 7.27
C ALA A 13 27.38 -39.97 6.02
N ALA A 14 26.88 -38.71 6.14
CA ALA A 14 26.74 -37.80 4.99
C ALA A 14 27.75 -36.64 4.97
N ILE A 15 28.82 -36.68 5.80
CA ILE A 15 29.84 -35.60 5.87
C ILE A 15 31.21 -36.15 5.45
N THR A 16 31.30 -36.92 4.36
CA THR A 16 32.60 -37.27 3.78
C THR A 16 32.43 -37.46 2.28
N THR A 17 32.45 -36.35 1.54
CA THR A 17 33.01 -36.27 0.17
C THR A 17 32.73 -34.86 -0.40
N TYR A 18 33.56 -33.89 -0.07
CA TYR A 18 33.87 -32.74 -0.92
C TYR A 18 35.37 -32.51 -0.90
N PRO A 19 36.02 -32.38 -2.08
CA PRO A 19 37.48 -32.24 -2.16
C PRO A 19 37.94 -30.89 -1.66
N ALA A 20 39.00 -30.91 -0.86
CA ALA A 20 39.73 -29.74 -0.39
C ALA A 20 40.39 -29.01 -1.58
N ARG A 21 39.84 -27.85 -1.97
CA ARG A 21 40.59 -26.77 -2.63
C ARG A 21 39.86 -25.44 -2.37
N THR A 22 40.48 -24.62 -1.64
CA THR A 22 40.65 -23.17 -1.47
C THR A 22 40.42 -22.73 -0.04
N ARG A 23 41.42 -23.04 0.82
CA ARG A 23 41.70 -22.27 2.00
C ARG A 23 42.69 -21.18 1.61
N THR A 24 42.23 -20.03 1.19
CA THR A 24 43.04 -18.79 1.24
C THR A 24 42.09 -17.61 1.22
N THR A 25 42.33 -16.66 2.14
CA THR A 25 41.73 -15.31 2.25
C THR A 25 40.34 -15.18 2.84
N LEU A 26 40.20 -15.45 4.15
CA LEU A 26 39.24 -14.77 5.03
C LEU A 26 39.93 -14.43 6.36
N ARG A 27 41.05 -13.71 6.26
CA ARG A 27 41.75 -13.14 7.42
C ARG A 27 42.22 -11.72 7.11
N SER A 28 41.26 -10.79 6.94
CA SER A 28 41.58 -9.34 6.97
C SER A 28 40.36 -8.43 6.95
N LEU A 29 39.33 -8.69 7.76
CA LEU A 29 38.23 -7.74 7.95
C LEU A 29 37.80 -7.57 9.43
N PHE A 30 38.68 -7.96 10.38
CA PHE A 30 38.54 -7.49 11.75
C PHE A 30 39.73 -6.62 12.09
N THR A 31 39.73 -5.37 11.62
CA THR A 31 40.56 -4.33 12.17
C THR A 31 39.98 -3.95 13.54
N THR A 32 40.67 -4.33 14.58
CA THR A 32 40.42 -3.92 15.97
C THR A 32 40.45 -2.40 16.06
N VAL A 33 39.30 -1.79 16.27
CA VAL A 33 39.22 -0.42 16.79
C VAL A 33 39.56 -0.51 18.28
N GLY A 34 40.75 -0.06 18.64
CA GLY A 34 41.17 0.03 20.02
C GLY A 34 40.32 1.02 20.84
N PRO A 35 40.15 0.79 22.14
CA PRO A 35 39.31 1.66 22.94
C PRO A 35 39.95 3.03 23.11
N LYS A 36 39.23 4.10 22.70
CA LYS A 36 39.57 5.46 23.12
C LYS A 36 39.36 5.56 24.63
N GLN A 37 40.42 5.80 25.35
CA GLN A 37 40.38 6.14 26.77
C GLN A 37 39.61 7.44 26.98
N GLY A 38 38.40 7.34 27.49
CA GLY A 38 37.65 8.45 28.05
C GLY A 38 38.01 8.58 29.53
N ALA A 39 38.37 9.79 29.93
CA ALA A 39 38.79 10.13 31.29
C ALA A 39 37.71 9.74 32.32
N HIS A 40 38.10 8.88 33.29
CA HIS A 40 37.31 8.63 34.49
C HIS A 40 37.47 9.81 35.45
N ALA A 41 36.40 10.58 35.63
CA ALA A 41 36.27 11.44 36.78
C ALA A 41 35.82 10.60 37.98
N ASN A 42 36.68 10.47 38.97
CA ASN A 42 36.37 9.89 40.29
C ASN A 42 35.34 10.78 41.00
N ALA A 43 34.13 10.31 41.15
CA ALA A 43 33.17 10.87 42.09
C ALA A 43 32.99 9.91 43.26
N THR A 44 33.58 10.24 44.39
CA THR A 44 33.28 9.68 45.71
C THR A 44 31.88 10.17 46.12
N SER A 45 30.88 9.30 46.16
CA SER A 45 29.58 9.61 46.76
C SER A 45 29.26 8.63 47.87
N THR A 46 29.28 9.12 49.07
CA THR A 46 28.56 8.55 50.23
C THR A 46 27.15 9.13 50.21
N GLY A 47 26.14 8.32 49.93
CA GLY A 47 24.75 8.74 50.01
C GLY A 47 23.83 7.64 49.50
N ASN A 48 22.97 7.10 50.36
CA ASN A 48 21.86 6.20 50.04
C ASN A 48 20.81 6.95 49.19
N GLY A 49 21.06 7.15 47.89
CA GLY A 49 20.13 7.66 46.94
C GLY A 49 19.79 6.57 45.93
N THR A 50 18.54 6.22 45.80
CA THR A 50 18.01 5.44 44.67
C THR A 50 18.46 6.11 43.37
N VAL A 51 19.47 5.51 42.71
CA VAL A 51 19.93 5.97 41.41
C VAL A 51 18.76 5.78 40.44
N SER A 52 18.06 6.85 40.13
CA SER A 52 17.08 6.88 39.07
C SER A 52 17.79 6.50 37.78
N ARG A 53 17.54 5.29 37.30
CA ARG A 53 18.13 4.78 36.05
C ARG A 53 17.59 5.63 34.91
N THR A 54 18.40 6.51 34.34
CA THR A 54 18.01 7.34 33.16
C THR A 54 17.66 6.38 32.02
N LYS A 55 16.49 6.56 31.44
CA LYS A 55 16.08 5.76 30.28
C LYS A 55 17.05 6.04 29.13
N VAL A 56 17.52 4.99 28.46
CA VAL A 56 18.42 5.10 27.31
C VAL A 56 17.63 5.53 26.07
N LEU A 57 16.42 4.98 25.88
CA LEU A 57 15.54 5.34 24.77
C LEU A 57 14.52 6.39 25.25
N THR A 58 14.69 7.63 24.80
CA THR A 58 13.78 8.77 25.04
C THR A 58 13.41 9.40 23.72
N ILE A 59 12.51 10.37 23.72
CA ILE A 59 12.13 11.12 22.52
C ILE A 59 13.33 11.88 21.91
N GLU A 60 14.28 12.31 22.74
CA GLU A 60 15.48 13.04 22.33
C GLU A 60 16.54 12.10 21.76
N SER A 61 16.67 10.88 22.31
CA SER A 61 17.70 9.90 21.92
C SER A 61 17.25 8.93 20.82
N MET A 62 15.94 8.87 20.50
CA MET A 62 15.45 8.02 19.42
C MET A 62 15.90 8.54 18.06
N ASN A 63 15.81 7.68 17.04
CA ASN A 63 16.10 8.05 15.67
C ASN A 63 15.25 9.28 15.24
N PRO A 64 15.89 10.42 14.91
CA PRO A 64 15.18 11.65 14.55
C PRO A 64 14.29 11.48 13.31
N ASN A 65 14.70 10.66 12.34
CA ASN A 65 13.92 10.41 11.14
C ASN A 65 12.53 9.79 11.45
N ILE A 66 12.46 8.93 12.46
CA ILE A 66 11.17 8.35 12.91
C ILE A 66 10.33 9.39 13.64
N ARG A 67 10.95 10.28 14.40
CA ARG A 67 10.26 11.37 15.11
C ARG A 67 9.65 12.39 14.14
N GLU A 68 10.35 12.67 13.05
CA GLU A 68 9.96 13.66 12.02
C GLU A 68 9.03 13.07 10.96
N MET A 69 8.91 11.74 10.90
CA MET A 69 8.03 11.06 9.96
C MET A 69 6.56 11.36 10.24
N GLU A 70 5.84 11.86 9.22
CA GLU A 70 4.41 12.08 9.26
C GLU A 70 3.65 11.02 8.46
N TYR A 71 2.50 10.57 8.99
CA TYR A 71 1.62 9.63 8.32
C TYR A 71 0.15 9.99 8.58
N ALA A 72 -0.39 10.90 7.77
CA ALA A 72 -1.69 11.54 7.97
C ALA A 72 -2.87 10.56 8.06
N VAL A 73 -2.79 9.41 7.41
CA VAL A 73 -3.84 8.36 7.48
C VAL A 73 -4.06 7.84 8.90
N ARG A 74 -3.10 8.06 9.82
CA ARG A 74 -3.15 7.71 11.26
C ARG A 74 -3.06 8.94 12.17
N GLY A 75 -3.37 10.13 11.65
CA GLY A 75 -3.28 11.41 12.35
C GLY A 75 -4.43 11.69 13.36
N ALA A 76 -4.61 12.96 13.72
CA ALA A 76 -5.54 13.41 14.77
C ALA A 76 -7.01 13.00 14.51
N ILE A 77 -7.47 13.04 13.25
CA ILE A 77 -8.86 12.74 12.90
C ILE A 77 -9.20 11.26 13.15
N PRO A 78 -8.44 10.25 12.65
CA PRO A 78 -8.67 8.85 13.01
C PRO A 78 -8.62 8.58 14.51
N ILE A 79 -7.69 9.19 15.23
CA ILE A 79 -7.59 9.06 16.70
C ILE A 79 -8.87 9.60 17.38
N ARG A 80 -9.37 10.75 16.93
CA ARG A 80 -10.61 11.33 17.45
C ARG A 80 -11.81 10.45 17.10
N ALA A 81 -11.87 9.93 15.87
CA ALA A 81 -12.92 9.03 15.43
C ALA A 81 -13.04 7.77 16.31
N GLU A 82 -11.93 7.16 16.72
CA GLU A 82 -11.96 6.02 17.65
C GLU A 82 -12.51 6.41 19.04
N LYS A 83 -12.12 7.59 19.57
CA LYS A 83 -12.68 8.10 20.83
C LYS A 83 -14.19 8.33 20.75
N LEU A 84 -14.69 8.83 19.60
CA LEU A 84 -16.13 9.03 19.38
C LEU A 84 -16.88 7.70 19.25
N LYS A 85 -16.28 6.68 18.63
CA LYS A 85 -16.84 5.32 18.61
C LYS A 85 -16.98 4.74 20.01
N ASP A 86 -15.95 4.91 20.86
CA ASP A 86 -16.00 4.42 22.23
C ASP A 86 -17.01 5.22 23.07
N GLN A 87 -17.15 6.53 22.86
CA GLN A 87 -18.18 7.35 23.48
C GLN A 87 -19.59 6.86 23.10
N LEU A 88 -19.85 6.55 21.83
CA LEU A 88 -21.14 6.00 21.38
C LEU A 88 -21.47 4.66 22.02
N LYS A 89 -20.46 3.78 22.25
CA LYS A 89 -20.66 2.50 22.94
C LYS A 89 -21.02 2.68 24.41
N THR A 90 -20.31 3.60 25.09
CA THR A 90 -20.49 3.81 26.53
C THR A 90 -21.67 4.73 26.88
N HIS A 91 -22.00 5.68 26.01
CA HIS A 91 -23.06 6.67 26.18
C HIS A 91 -23.87 6.81 24.88
N PRO A 92 -24.75 5.84 24.55
CA PRO A 92 -25.61 5.93 23.37
C PRO A 92 -26.47 7.21 23.39
N GLY A 93 -26.53 7.91 22.26
CA GLY A 93 -27.32 9.15 22.13
C GLY A 93 -26.61 10.42 22.63
N SER A 94 -25.38 10.36 23.10
CA SER A 94 -24.60 11.53 23.54
C SER A 94 -24.01 12.37 22.40
N LEU A 95 -24.13 11.91 21.15
CA LEU A 95 -23.59 12.59 19.95
C LEU A 95 -24.73 12.88 18.96
N PRO A 96 -24.56 13.86 18.06
CA PRO A 96 -25.56 14.21 17.04
C PRO A 96 -25.72 13.16 15.93
N PHE A 97 -24.96 12.08 15.97
CA PHE A 97 -24.98 10.97 15.03
C PHE A 97 -24.98 9.63 15.78
N LYS A 98 -25.41 8.57 15.09
CA LYS A 98 -25.55 7.23 15.68
C LYS A 98 -24.32 6.33 15.53
N GLN A 99 -23.47 6.64 14.55
CA GLN A 99 -22.27 5.85 14.24
C GLN A 99 -21.18 6.74 13.63
N VAL A 100 -19.93 6.27 13.71
CA VAL A 100 -18.80 6.87 12.99
C VAL A 100 -18.57 6.09 11.70
N THR A 101 -18.66 6.77 10.57
CA THR A 101 -18.42 6.21 9.24
C THR A 101 -16.97 6.45 8.82
N ALA A 102 -16.19 5.37 8.70
CA ALA A 102 -14.75 5.45 8.41
C ALA A 102 -14.50 5.60 6.90
N CYS A 103 -14.51 6.83 6.38
CA CYS A 103 -14.17 7.15 5.00
C CYS A 103 -12.70 7.55 4.80
N ASN A 104 -11.89 7.41 5.85
CA ASN A 104 -10.48 7.80 5.87
C ASN A 104 -9.53 6.70 5.35
N ILE A 105 -9.94 5.45 5.31
CA ILE A 105 -9.09 4.33 4.92
C ILE A 105 -9.76 3.44 3.87
N GLY A 106 -8.98 3.04 2.86
CA GLY A 106 -9.41 2.06 1.86
C GLY A 106 -9.32 0.63 2.41
N ASN A 107 -10.24 0.28 3.29
CA ASN A 107 -10.36 -1.06 3.89
C ASN A 107 -11.75 -1.64 3.59
N PRO A 108 -11.90 -2.36 2.46
CA PRO A 108 -13.21 -2.79 1.97
C PRO A 108 -13.98 -3.65 2.98
N GLN A 109 -13.37 -4.66 3.58
CA GLN A 109 -14.05 -5.57 4.50
C GLN A 109 -14.42 -4.92 5.84
N GLN A 110 -13.69 -3.88 6.28
CA GLN A 110 -14.11 -3.09 7.44
C GLN A 110 -15.39 -2.30 7.17
N LEU A 111 -15.67 -2.01 5.90
CA LEU A 111 -16.86 -1.32 5.41
C LEU A 111 -17.84 -2.31 4.72
N GLU A 112 -17.91 -3.52 5.25
CA GLU A 112 -18.88 -4.57 4.95
C GLU A 112 -18.82 -5.15 3.52
N GLN A 113 -17.73 -4.92 2.76
CA GLN A 113 -17.53 -5.69 1.54
C GLN A 113 -17.41 -7.17 1.89
N LYS A 114 -18.25 -7.98 1.28
CA LYS A 114 -18.19 -9.44 1.48
C LYS A 114 -16.88 -10.00 0.93
N PRO A 115 -16.22 -10.91 1.65
CA PRO A 115 -15.05 -11.61 1.12
C PRO A 115 -15.47 -12.58 0.02
N LEU A 116 -14.59 -12.83 -0.94
CA LEU A 116 -14.82 -13.80 -2.01
C LEU A 116 -14.87 -15.23 -1.43
N THR A 117 -15.91 -15.96 -1.79
CA THR A 117 -16.19 -17.30 -1.26
C THR A 117 -15.07 -18.30 -1.61
N PHE A 118 -14.62 -18.33 -2.86
CA PHE A 118 -13.57 -19.24 -3.31
C PHE A 118 -12.29 -19.09 -2.51
N LEU A 119 -11.84 -17.84 -2.24
CA LEU A 119 -10.65 -17.58 -1.42
C LEU A 119 -10.82 -18.12 0.00
N ARG A 120 -12.01 -17.98 0.59
CA ARG A 120 -12.31 -18.53 1.94
C ARG A 120 -12.30 -20.04 1.96
N GLN A 121 -12.87 -20.68 0.95
CA GLN A 121 -12.93 -22.13 0.82
C GLN A 121 -11.54 -22.72 0.70
N VAL A 122 -10.72 -22.22 -0.23
CA VAL A 122 -9.34 -22.69 -0.42
C VAL A 122 -8.52 -22.47 0.86
N SER A 123 -8.63 -21.28 1.49
CA SER A 123 -7.91 -21.00 2.73
C SER A 123 -8.30 -21.95 3.87
N ALA A 124 -9.59 -22.25 4.06
CA ALA A 124 -10.05 -23.15 5.10
C ALA A 124 -9.48 -24.56 4.93
N LEU A 125 -9.45 -25.06 3.68
CA LEU A 125 -8.88 -26.38 3.35
C LEU A 125 -7.37 -26.44 3.56
N MET A 126 -6.67 -25.33 3.32
CA MET A 126 -5.21 -25.25 3.54
C MET A 126 -4.83 -25.12 5.01
N GLU A 127 -5.68 -24.48 5.83
CA GLU A 127 -5.45 -24.32 7.28
C GLU A 127 -5.75 -25.60 8.05
N TYR A 128 -6.79 -26.33 7.65
CA TYR A 128 -7.18 -27.57 8.31
C TYR A 128 -7.12 -28.75 7.35
N THR A 129 -5.90 -29.24 7.12
CA THR A 129 -5.55 -30.24 6.11
C THR A 129 -6.20 -31.60 6.33
N ASP A 130 -6.68 -31.92 7.55
CA ASP A 130 -7.44 -33.15 7.82
C ASP A 130 -8.71 -33.25 6.96
N LEU A 131 -9.30 -32.11 6.56
CA LEU A 131 -10.42 -32.09 5.61
C LEU A 131 -10.06 -32.71 4.25
N LEU A 132 -8.79 -32.71 3.86
CA LEU A 132 -8.30 -33.29 2.61
C LEU A 132 -7.86 -34.75 2.76
N SER A 133 -7.93 -35.31 3.96
CA SER A 133 -7.55 -36.70 4.25
C SER A 133 -8.50 -37.71 3.59
N PRO A 134 -8.04 -38.96 3.32
CA PRO A 134 -8.89 -40.01 2.78
C PRO A 134 -10.15 -40.28 3.63
N GLN A 135 -10.07 -40.06 4.96
CA GLN A 135 -11.19 -40.32 5.89
C GLN A 135 -12.27 -39.23 5.82
N MET A 136 -11.88 -37.99 5.46
CA MET A 136 -12.78 -36.82 5.48
C MET A 136 -13.23 -36.36 4.09
N ILE A 137 -12.55 -36.76 3.02
CA ILE A 137 -12.73 -36.18 1.68
C ILE A 137 -14.18 -36.27 1.17
N ASP A 138 -14.89 -37.39 1.42
CA ASP A 138 -16.29 -37.52 0.98
C ASP A 138 -17.24 -36.58 1.73
N THR A 139 -16.91 -36.23 2.97
CA THR A 139 -17.63 -35.20 3.74
C THR A 139 -17.26 -33.81 3.24
N THR A 140 -16.01 -33.57 2.96
CA THR A 140 -15.50 -32.29 2.44
C THR A 140 -16.13 -31.95 1.10
N ARG A 141 -16.29 -32.91 0.18
CA ARG A 141 -16.96 -32.72 -1.11
C ARG A 141 -18.42 -32.29 -1.02
N LYS A 142 -19.08 -32.52 0.13
CA LYS A 142 -20.43 -32.01 0.38
C LYS A 142 -20.49 -30.55 0.76
N LEU A 143 -19.34 -29.98 1.20
CA LEU A 143 -19.21 -28.61 1.72
C LEU A 143 -18.43 -27.69 0.79
N PHE A 144 -17.51 -28.24 0.02
CA PHE A 144 -16.58 -27.51 -0.83
C PHE A 144 -16.63 -28.03 -2.28
N PRO A 145 -16.60 -27.14 -3.28
CA PRO A 145 -16.54 -27.55 -4.67
C PRO A 145 -15.18 -28.20 -5.01
N GLU A 146 -15.15 -29.06 -6.02
CA GLU A 146 -13.96 -29.87 -6.34
C GLU A 146 -12.76 -29.00 -6.74
N ASP A 147 -12.98 -27.92 -7.50
CA ASP A 147 -11.92 -26.97 -7.90
C ASP A 147 -11.29 -26.25 -6.70
N ALA A 148 -12.02 -25.97 -5.62
CA ALA A 148 -11.46 -25.44 -4.39
C ALA A 148 -10.62 -26.49 -3.65
N ILE A 149 -11.03 -27.76 -3.66
CA ILE A 149 -10.27 -28.89 -3.09
C ILE A 149 -8.97 -29.08 -3.88
N GLU A 150 -9.04 -29.09 -5.20
CA GLU A 150 -7.88 -29.25 -6.08
C GLU A 150 -6.91 -28.07 -5.92
N ARG A 151 -7.42 -26.84 -5.85
CA ARG A 151 -6.60 -25.64 -5.62
C ARG A 151 -5.90 -25.70 -4.27
N ALA A 152 -6.59 -26.12 -3.21
CA ALA A 152 -5.98 -26.26 -1.89
C ALA A 152 -4.87 -27.31 -1.88
N ARG A 153 -5.07 -28.46 -2.54
CA ARG A 153 -4.04 -29.50 -2.68
C ARG A 153 -2.82 -29.01 -3.50
N ARG A 154 -3.10 -28.34 -4.63
CA ARG A 154 -2.05 -27.73 -5.44
C ARG A 154 -1.21 -26.77 -4.61
N ASN A 155 -1.83 -25.83 -3.92
CA ASN A 155 -1.12 -24.81 -3.16
C ASN A 155 -0.38 -25.38 -1.94
N LEU A 156 -0.95 -26.41 -1.27
CA LEU A 156 -0.25 -27.12 -0.19
C LEU A 156 1.00 -27.86 -0.69
N SER A 157 1.00 -28.39 -1.92
CA SER A 157 2.18 -29.05 -2.46
C SER A 157 3.38 -28.12 -2.61
N PHE A 158 3.15 -26.82 -2.75
CA PHE A 158 4.23 -25.80 -2.85
C PHE A 158 4.94 -25.53 -1.50
N VAL A 159 4.27 -25.85 -0.40
CA VAL A 159 4.73 -25.53 0.97
C VAL A 159 4.93 -26.78 1.84
N GLY A 160 5.12 -27.95 1.21
CA GLY A 160 5.37 -29.19 1.93
C GLY A 160 4.18 -29.65 2.78
N ASN A 161 2.95 -29.39 2.31
CA ASN A 161 1.67 -29.73 2.94
C ASN A 161 1.35 -29.00 4.25
N ALA A 162 2.05 -27.90 4.56
CA ALA A 162 1.77 -27.10 5.77
C ALA A 162 2.09 -25.61 5.55
N VAL A 163 1.10 -24.73 5.78
CA VAL A 163 1.24 -23.27 5.59
C VAL A 163 2.09 -22.57 6.67
N GLY A 164 2.49 -23.28 7.72
CA GLY A 164 3.32 -22.74 8.79
C GLY A 164 4.83 -22.77 8.54
N ALA A 165 5.29 -23.33 7.42
CA ALA A 165 6.71 -23.39 7.08
C ALA A 165 7.19 -22.12 6.37
N TYR A 166 8.48 -21.78 6.49
CA TYR A 166 9.10 -20.75 5.65
C TYR A 166 9.15 -21.18 4.21
N THR A 167 9.00 -20.22 3.31
CA THR A 167 9.14 -20.39 1.85
C THR A 167 10.45 -19.75 1.36
N GLN A 168 10.68 -19.72 0.06
CA GLN A 168 11.78 -18.98 -0.54
C GLN A 168 11.65 -17.47 -0.25
N SER A 169 12.77 -16.77 -0.16
CA SER A 169 12.80 -15.35 0.23
C SER A 169 12.15 -14.42 -0.81
N LEU A 170 12.21 -14.77 -2.11
CA LEU A 170 11.46 -14.07 -3.15
C LEU A 170 9.99 -14.51 -3.24
N GLY A 171 9.59 -15.47 -2.41
CA GLY A 171 8.26 -16.09 -2.44
C GLY A 171 8.24 -17.39 -3.23
N ILE A 172 7.13 -18.12 -3.10
CA ILE A 172 6.89 -19.42 -3.72
C ILE A 172 7.04 -19.33 -5.23
N PHE A 173 7.87 -20.20 -5.81
CA PHE A 173 8.21 -20.14 -7.23
C PHE A 173 7.00 -20.35 -8.14
N GLU A 174 6.14 -21.31 -7.81
CA GLU A 174 4.93 -21.61 -8.57
C GLU A 174 3.94 -20.42 -8.55
N VAL A 175 3.85 -19.70 -7.44
CA VAL A 175 3.03 -18.47 -7.36
C VAL A 175 3.65 -17.37 -8.23
N ARG A 176 4.98 -17.26 -8.26
CA ARG A 176 5.67 -16.31 -9.16
C ARG A 176 5.46 -16.66 -10.64
N GLN A 177 5.39 -17.97 -10.99
CA GLN A 177 5.03 -18.42 -12.35
C GLN A 177 3.59 -18.02 -12.71
N ASP A 178 2.64 -18.17 -11.78
CA ASP A 178 1.24 -17.76 -12.02
C ASP A 178 1.11 -16.25 -12.17
N ILE A 179 1.89 -15.47 -11.39
CA ILE A 179 1.95 -14.00 -11.54
C ILE A 179 2.53 -13.65 -12.93
N ALA A 180 3.62 -14.31 -13.37
CA ALA A 180 4.22 -14.05 -14.68
C ALA A 180 3.21 -14.31 -15.81
N ARG A 181 2.47 -15.40 -15.73
CA ARG A 181 1.40 -15.72 -16.69
C ARG A 181 0.29 -14.67 -16.67
N PHE A 182 -0.16 -14.26 -15.49
CA PHE A 182 -1.17 -13.20 -15.36
C PHE A 182 -0.71 -11.90 -16.01
N ILE A 183 0.55 -11.49 -15.80
CA ILE A 183 1.12 -10.28 -16.39
C ILE A 183 1.22 -10.42 -17.93
N GLU A 184 1.65 -11.57 -18.42
CA GLU A 184 1.72 -11.85 -19.87
C GLU A 184 0.34 -11.84 -20.51
N GLU A 185 -0.67 -12.46 -19.89
CA GLU A 185 -2.06 -12.45 -20.37
C GLU A 185 -2.64 -11.03 -20.37
N ARG A 186 -2.33 -10.20 -19.35
CA ARG A 186 -2.79 -8.81 -19.25
C ARG A 186 -2.16 -7.88 -20.28
N ASP A 187 -0.86 -7.96 -20.47
CA ASP A 187 -0.06 -6.98 -21.22
C ASP A 187 0.24 -7.41 -22.65
N GLY A 188 0.19 -8.72 -22.93
CA GLY A 188 0.58 -9.30 -24.25
C GLY A 188 2.08 -9.38 -24.49
N PHE A 189 2.90 -9.22 -23.44
CA PHE A 189 4.37 -9.30 -23.49
C PHE A 189 4.88 -10.29 -22.44
N PRO A 190 5.98 -11.02 -22.73
CA PRO A 190 6.52 -12.01 -21.81
C PRO A 190 6.84 -11.45 -20.42
N SER A 191 6.64 -12.27 -19.39
CA SER A 191 7.06 -12.01 -18.02
C SER A 191 7.80 -13.23 -17.46
N SER A 192 8.81 -13.00 -16.61
CA SER A 192 9.60 -14.06 -16.01
C SER A 192 9.34 -14.15 -14.50
N PRO A 193 9.15 -15.36 -13.94
CA PRO A 193 9.07 -15.55 -12.50
C PRO A 193 10.34 -15.10 -11.77
N ASP A 194 11.49 -15.02 -12.43
CA ASP A 194 12.75 -14.57 -11.83
C ASP A 194 12.78 -13.06 -11.59
N ASN A 195 11.95 -12.31 -12.33
CA ASN A 195 11.78 -10.87 -12.15
C ASN A 195 10.69 -10.51 -11.13
N ILE A 196 10.04 -11.50 -10.54
CA ILE A 196 8.92 -11.28 -9.61
C ILE A 196 9.37 -11.59 -8.18
N CYS A 197 9.05 -10.66 -7.28
CA CYS A 197 9.26 -10.84 -5.85
C CYS A 197 7.94 -10.64 -5.09
N LEU A 198 7.51 -11.67 -4.39
CA LEU A 198 6.39 -11.60 -3.45
C LEU A 198 6.79 -10.82 -2.19
N THR A 199 5.84 -10.11 -1.62
CA THR A 199 6.04 -9.27 -0.44
C THR A 199 4.84 -9.31 0.50
N SER A 200 5.03 -8.87 1.75
CA SER A 200 3.93 -8.73 2.70
C SER A 200 3.11 -7.46 2.43
N GLY A 201 2.44 -7.43 1.28
CA GLY A 201 1.70 -6.30 0.73
C GLY A 201 2.59 -5.35 -0.07
N ALA A 202 1.98 -4.46 -0.88
CA ALA A 202 2.72 -3.50 -1.71
C ALA A 202 3.61 -2.55 -0.89
N SER A 203 3.24 -2.21 0.35
CA SER A 203 4.08 -1.36 1.20
C SER A 203 5.48 -1.96 1.46
N GLY A 204 5.55 -3.28 1.72
CA GLY A 204 6.84 -3.96 1.86
C GLY A 204 7.66 -4.00 0.56
N ALA A 205 6.99 -4.01 -0.59
CA ALA A 205 7.63 -3.88 -1.89
C ALA A 205 8.24 -2.49 -2.09
N VAL A 206 7.45 -1.43 -1.86
CA VAL A 206 7.89 -0.04 -1.96
C VAL A 206 9.05 0.26 -1.02
N GLU A 207 8.95 -0.14 0.26
CA GLU A 207 10.03 0.03 1.24
C GLU A 207 11.33 -0.61 0.77
N ARG A 208 11.27 -1.84 0.28
CA ARG A 208 12.46 -2.57 -0.20
C ARG A 208 13.12 -1.89 -1.40
N VAL A 209 12.34 -1.39 -2.36
CA VAL A 209 12.89 -0.68 -3.53
C VAL A 209 13.49 0.66 -3.12
N ILE A 210 12.85 1.41 -2.22
CA ILE A 210 13.39 2.67 -1.70
C ILE A 210 14.68 2.42 -0.91
N ASP A 211 14.72 1.39 -0.05
CA ASP A 211 15.94 1.03 0.71
C ASP A 211 17.14 0.72 -0.22
N MET A 212 16.88 0.19 -1.42
CA MET A 212 17.95 -0.04 -2.43
C MET A 212 18.38 1.23 -3.17
N LEU A 213 17.43 2.11 -3.50
CA LEU A 213 17.70 3.32 -4.27
C LEU A 213 18.43 4.37 -3.45
N VAL A 214 18.16 4.42 -2.15
CA VAL A 214 18.67 5.49 -1.26
C VAL A 214 19.99 5.08 -0.64
N SER A 215 21.08 5.61 -1.17
CA SER A 215 22.46 5.37 -0.68
C SER A 215 23.00 6.47 0.22
N SER A 216 22.39 7.67 0.20
CA SER A 216 22.79 8.83 1.02
C SER A 216 21.62 9.79 1.21
N PRO A 217 21.71 10.75 2.14
CA PRO A 217 20.67 11.77 2.34
C PRO A 217 20.44 12.71 1.14
N ASP A 218 21.37 12.76 0.21
CA ASP A 218 21.26 13.60 -0.99
C ASP A 218 20.44 12.93 -2.11
N VAL A 219 20.14 11.64 -1.96
CA VAL A 219 19.30 10.92 -2.93
C VAL A 219 17.87 11.41 -2.84
N GLY A 220 17.29 11.73 -4.00
CA GLY A 220 15.91 12.17 -4.17
C GLY A 220 15.05 11.18 -4.97
N ILE A 221 13.79 11.13 -4.62
CA ILE A 221 12.77 10.40 -5.38
C ILE A 221 11.63 11.36 -5.70
N MET A 222 11.28 11.47 -6.97
CA MET A 222 10.14 12.27 -7.42
C MET A 222 8.84 11.60 -7.00
N ILE A 223 7.95 12.37 -6.35
CA ILE A 223 6.67 11.88 -5.85
C ILE A 223 5.52 12.78 -6.33
N PRO A 224 4.35 12.21 -6.70
CA PRO A 224 3.21 13.03 -7.12
C PRO A 224 2.63 13.83 -5.95
N ILE A 225 2.08 14.99 -6.25
CA ILE A 225 1.27 15.77 -5.31
C ILE A 225 -0.09 16.01 -5.99
N PRO A 226 -1.17 15.52 -5.36
CA PRO A 226 -1.26 14.76 -4.09
C PRO A 226 -0.80 13.31 -4.23
N GLN A 227 -0.34 12.71 -3.10
CA GLN A 227 0.18 11.36 -3.08
C GLN A 227 -0.25 10.55 -1.84
N TYR A 228 -0.17 9.22 -1.92
CA TYR A 228 -0.36 8.35 -0.76
C TYR A 228 0.83 8.50 0.21
N PRO A 229 0.60 8.85 1.51
CA PRO A 229 1.66 9.20 2.45
C PRO A 229 2.70 8.11 2.75
N LEU A 230 2.56 6.91 2.20
CA LEU A 230 3.56 5.85 2.29
C LEU A 230 4.91 6.31 1.77
N TYR A 231 4.92 7.03 0.64
CA TYR A 231 6.16 7.44 -0.01
C TYR A 231 6.91 8.48 0.81
N THR A 232 6.25 9.57 1.22
CA THR A 232 6.87 10.59 2.08
C THR A 232 7.33 10.03 3.42
N ALA A 233 6.53 9.17 4.05
CA ALA A 233 6.90 8.54 5.32
C ALA A 233 8.12 7.61 5.17
N THR A 234 8.18 6.83 4.08
CA THR A 234 9.32 5.94 3.82
C THR A 234 10.58 6.74 3.53
N LEU A 235 10.50 7.79 2.71
CA LEU A 235 11.64 8.68 2.40
C LEU A 235 12.17 9.37 3.67
N ALA A 236 11.28 9.91 4.51
CA ALA A 236 11.67 10.48 5.79
C ALA A 236 12.39 9.44 6.68
N ARG A 237 11.87 8.21 6.77
CA ARG A 237 12.48 7.12 7.56
C ARG A 237 13.91 6.82 7.13
N VAL A 238 14.20 6.83 5.83
CA VAL A 238 15.54 6.55 5.29
C VAL A 238 16.39 7.81 5.10
N ASN A 239 15.89 8.99 5.52
CA ASN A 239 16.54 10.29 5.39
C ASN A 239 16.86 10.67 3.93
N ALA A 240 15.93 10.41 3.02
CA ALA A 240 16.03 10.77 1.60
C ALA A 240 15.20 12.01 1.27
N GLN A 241 15.47 12.63 0.11
CA GLN A 241 14.77 13.82 -0.35
C GLN A 241 13.48 13.44 -1.10
N ALA A 242 12.35 14.00 -0.69
CA ALA A 242 11.13 13.98 -1.47
C ALA A 242 11.16 15.12 -2.51
N VAL A 243 11.08 14.79 -3.79
CA VAL A 243 11.05 15.76 -4.90
C VAL A 243 9.62 15.84 -5.44
N PRO A 244 8.81 16.82 -5.02
CA PRO A 244 7.40 16.88 -5.39
C PRO A 244 7.23 17.31 -6.86
N TYR A 245 6.24 16.69 -7.55
CA TYR A 245 5.67 17.18 -8.80
C TYR A 245 4.15 17.19 -8.69
N TYR A 246 3.47 18.13 -9.36
CA TYR A 246 2.04 18.34 -9.19
C TYR A 246 1.22 17.67 -10.30
N LEU A 247 0.15 16.96 -9.90
CA LEU A 247 -0.86 16.47 -10.83
C LEU A 247 -1.84 17.59 -11.18
N GLN A 248 -2.32 17.61 -12.44
CA GLN A 248 -3.18 18.66 -12.96
C GLN A 248 -4.66 18.32 -12.71
N GLU A 249 -5.27 18.96 -11.68
CA GLU A 249 -6.66 18.73 -11.29
C GLU A 249 -7.64 19.07 -12.42
N ASP A 250 -7.38 20.14 -13.15
CA ASP A 250 -8.19 20.61 -14.30
C ASP A 250 -8.10 19.69 -15.53
N LYS A 251 -7.18 18.74 -15.53
CA LYS A 251 -7.00 17.72 -16.57
C LYS A 251 -7.17 16.31 -16.01
N ASP A 252 -8.14 16.10 -15.14
CA ASP A 252 -8.42 14.80 -14.53
C ASP A 252 -7.22 14.13 -13.87
N TRP A 253 -6.38 14.96 -13.24
CA TRP A 253 -5.18 14.52 -12.52
C TRP A 253 -4.12 13.86 -13.41
N GLN A 254 -4.08 14.22 -14.71
CA GLN A 254 -3.00 13.80 -15.59
C GLN A 254 -1.66 14.41 -15.14
N LEU A 255 -0.58 13.75 -15.52
CA LEU A 255 0.77 14.19 -15.24
C LEU A 255 1.28 15.05 -16.39
N SER A 256 1.92 16.18 -16.07
CA SER A 256 2.56 17.08 -17.03
C SER A 256 4.06 16.82 -17.10
N VAL A 257 4.58 16.46 -18.29
CA VAL A 257 6.02 16.27 -18.47
C VAL A 257 6.78 17.57 -18.27
N SER A 258 6.22 18.73 -18.62
CA SER A 258 6.86 20.03 -18.35
C SER A 258 7.02 20.30 -16.85
N ASP A 259 6.06 19.85 -16.03
CA ASP A 259 6.16 19.98 -14.56
C ASP A 259 7.21 19.02 -13.99
N LEU A 260 7.34 17.82 -14.58
CA LEU A 260 8.42 16.89 -14.23
C LEU A 260 9.80 17.48 -14.56
N GLU A 261 9.98 18.03 -15.76
CA GLU A 261 11.24 18.68 -16.17
C GLU A 261 11.62 19.82 -15.22
N HIS A 262 10.65 20.65 -14.85
CA HIS A 262 10.85 21.76 -13.91
C HIS A 262 11.27 21.25 -12.52
N SER A 263 10.50 20.32 -11.95
CA SER A 263 10.77 19.76 -10.61
C SER A 263 12.12 19.05 -10.54
N LEU A 264 12.48 18.32 -11.59
CA LEU A 264 13.77 17.63 -11.70
C LEU A 264 14.93 18.63 -11.77
N ALA A 265 14.81 19.64 -12.62
CA ALA A 265 15.83 20.68 -12.78
C ALA A 265 16.06 21.45 -11.47
N GLU A 266 14.98 21.83 -10.78
CA GLU A 266 15.05 22.52 -9.50
C GLU A 266 15.71 21.66 -8.41
N ALA A 267 15.39 20.37 -8.32
CA ALA A 267 15.98 19.46 -7.36
C ALA A 267 17.49 19.25 -7.62
N ARG A 268 17.85 19.01 -8.88
CA ARG A 268 19.27 18.86 -9.28
C ARG A 268 20.08 20.14 -9.05
N ALA A 269 19.49 21.32 -9.28
CA ALA A 269 20.15 22.60 -8.99
C ALA A 269 20.43 22.80 -7.49
N LYS A 270 19.65 22.14 -6.60
CA LYS A 270 19.86 22.11 -5.15
C LYS A 270 20.85 21.03 -4.70
N GLY A 271 21.42 20.26 -5.63
CA GLY A 271 22.37 19.19 -5.34
C GLY A 271 21.74 17.84 -5.03
N THR A 272 20.44 17.66 -5.28
CA THR A 272 19.76 16.39 -5.07
C THR A 272 20.09 15.40 -6.20
N ASP A 273 20.56 14.21 -5.85
CA ASP A 273 20.77 13.08 -6.75
C ASP A 273 19.43 12.35 -6.99
N VAL A 274 18.65 12.83 -7.96
CA VAL A 274 17.31 12.29 -8.25
C VAL A 274 17.45 10.99 -9.04
N ARG A 275 16.97 9.86 -8.47
CA ARG A 275 17.14 8.51 -9.01
C ARG A 275 15.87 7.83 -9.50
N ALA A 276 14.70 8.24 -9.02
CA ALA A 276 13.47 7.55 -9.38
C ALA A 276 12.28 8.52 -9.46
N LEU A 277 11.27 8.07 -10.20
CA LEU A 277 9.95 8.68 -10.29
C LEU A 277 8.89 7.68 -9.81
N VAL A 278 8.11 8.06 -8.80
CA VAL A 278 6.93 7.30 -8.35
C VAL A 278 5.70 7.76 -9.13
N VAL A 279 4.95 6.81 -9.68
CA VAL A 279 3.64 7.06 -10.30
C VAL A 279 2.61 6.13 -9.66
N ILE A 280 1.45 6.68 -9.28
CA ILE A 280 0.33 5.91 -8.71
C ILE A 280 -0.80 5.88 -9.72
N ASN A 281 -1.06 4.73 -10.35
CA ASN A 281 -2.04 4.60 -11.44
C ASN A 281 -2.87 3.30 -11.32
N PRO A 282 -4.19 3.39 -11.05
CA PRO A 282 -5.01 4.58 -10.74
C PRO A 282 -4.62 5.32 -9.47
N GLY A 283 -4.88 6.62 -9.44
CA GLY A 283 -4.40 7.55 -8.42
C GLY A 283 -5.02 7.39 -7.02
N ASN A 284 -4.20 7.47 -6.00
CA ASN A 284 -4.60 7.67 -4.61
C ASN A 284 -3.92 8.94 -4.09
N PRO A 285 -4.66 10.01 -3.79
CA PRO A 285 -6.10 10.06 -3.43
C PRO A 285 -7.07 10.41 -4.56
N THR A 286 -6.62 10.68 -5.76
CA THR A 286 -7.37 11.41 -6.80
C THR A 286 -8.45 10.59 -7.54
N GLY A 287 -8.25 9.27 -7.66
CA GLY A 287 -9.09 8.41 -8.49
C GLY A 287 -8.88 8.59 -10.01
N GLY A 288 -7.93 9.41 -10.44
CA GLY A 288 -7.58 9.59 -11.85
C GLY A 288 -6.87 8.38 -12.44
N CYS A 289 -7.05 8.13 -13.74
CA CYS A 289 -6.32 7.12 -14.50
C CYS A 289 -5.51 7.79 -15.60
N LEU A 290 -4.24 7.43 -15.73
CA LEU A 290 -3.38 7.97 -16.79
C LEU A 290 -3.77 7.42 -18.16
N LEU A 291 -3.74 8.26 -19.17
CA LEU A 291 -3.85 7.86 -20.56
C LEU A 291 -2.58 7.10 -21.01
N GLU A 292 -2.72 6.14 -21.90
CA GLU A 292 -1.57 5.41 -22.45
C GLU A 292 -0.53 6.36 -23.09
N SER A 293 -0.98 7.41 -23.77
CA SER A 293 -0.10 8.44 -24.32
C SER A 293 0.70 9.16 -23.24
N ASN A 294 0.08 9.45 -22.09
CA ASN A 294 0.75 10.11 -20.97
C ASN A 294 1.77 9.16 -20.30
N ILE A 295 1.43 7.86 -20.17
CA ILE A 295 2.39 6.86 -19.69
C ILE A 295 3.60 6.79 -20.64
N ALA A 296 3.39 6.81 -21.97
CA ALA A 296 4.48 6.81 -22.94
C ALA A 296 5.39 8.05 -22.85
N GLU A 297 4.82 9.22 -22.56
CA GLU A 297 5.59 10.44 -22.32
C GLU A 297 6.43 10.34 -21.05
N ILE A 298 5.87 9.76 -19.97
CA ILE A 298 6.56 9.53 -18.70
C ILE A 298 7.73 8.54 -18.89
N VAL A 299 7.52 7.45 -19.61
CA VAL A 299 8.57 6.46 -19.91
C VAL A 299 9.73 7.14 -20.65
N ARG A 300 9.45 7.91 -21.71
CA ARG A 300 10.49 8.66 -22.46
C ARG A 300 11.20 9.71 -21.60
N PHE A 301 10.48 10.36 -20.68
CA PHE A 301 11.08 11.29 -19.72
C PHE A 301 12.08 10.55 -18.81
N CYS A 302 11.68 9.44 -18.20
CA CYS A 302 12.54 8.66 -17.30
C CYS A 302 13.77 8.10 -18.04
N GLU A 303 13.59 7.61 -19.27
CA GLU A 303 14.67 7.12 -20.12
C GLU A 303 15.71 8.24 -20.41
N ARG A 304 15.26 9.44 -20.82
CA ARG A 304 16.15 10.57 -21.09
C ARG A 304 16.94 11.04 -19.86
N HIS A 305 16.32 10.95 -18.69
CA HIS A 305 16.91 11.48 -17.44
C HIS A 305 17.54 10.40 -16.55
N HIS A 306 17.58 9.14 -17.01
CA HIS A 306 18.09 7.98 -16.28
C HIS A 306 17.43 7.83 -14.90
N LEU A 307 16.10 7.78 -14.87
CA LEU A 307 15.30 7.61 -13.68
C LEU A 307 14.61 6.25 -13.66
N VAL A 308 14.67 5.55 -12.54
CA VAL A 308 13.90 4.34 -12.30
C VAL A 308 12.42 4.69 -12.15
N ILE A 309 11.53 3.95 -12.80
CA ILE A 309 10.09 4.10 -12.61
C ILE A 309 9.62 3.19 -11.47
N MET A 310 8.90 3.75 -10.51
CA MET A 310 8.19 3.03 -9.45
C MET A 310 6.68 3.16 -9.71
N ALA A 311 6.09 2.19 -10.40
CA ALA A 311 4.68 2.20 -10.79
C ALA A 311 3.82 1.49 -9.73
N ASP A 312 3.10 2.26 -8.91
CA ASP A 312 2.12 1.75 -7.95
C ASP A 312 0.79 1.49 -8.67
N GLU A 313 0.57 0.24 -9.06
CA GLU A 313 -0.57 -0.21 -9.87
C GLU A 313 -1.55 -1.07 -9.06
N VAL A 314 -1.62 -0.85 -7.73
CA VAL A 314 -2.46 -1.64 -6.82
C VAL A 314 -3.95 -1.55 -7.11
N TYR A 315 -4.41 -0.52 -7.84
CA TYR A 315 -5.81 -0.33 -8.23
C TYR A 315 -6.12 -0.74 -9.67
N GLN A 316 -5.25 -1.49 -10.35
CA GLN A 316 -5.37 -1.84 -11.77
C GLN A 316 -6.70 -2.50 -12.17
N THR A 317 -7.41 -3.14 -11.24
CA THR A 317 -8.73 -3.73 -11.46
C THR A 317 -9.90 -2.82 -11.06
N ASN A 318 -9.64 -1.69 -10.41
CA ASN A 318 -10.65 -0.70 -10.03
C ASN A 318 -10.73 0.39 -11.11
N ILE A 319 -11.33 0.10 -12.26
CA ILE A 319 -11.51 1.04 -13.38
C ILE A 319 -12.98 1.15 -13.68
N TYR A 320 -13.56 2.34 -13.54
CA TYR A 320 -15.00 2.60 -13.66
C TYR A 320 -15.38 3.34 -14.95
N THR A 321 -14.39 3.73 -15.74
CA THR A 321 -14.56 4.38 -17.05
C THR A 321 -14.32 3.40 -18.19
N GLU A 322 -15.11 3.49 -19.25
CA GLU A 322 -14.95 2.68 -20.47
C GLU A 322 -13.99 3.35 -21.48
N THR A 323 -13.81 4.67 -21.36
CA THR A 323 -13.03 5.47 -22.31
C THR A 323 -11.53 5.50 -22.00
N ASN A 324 -11.12 5.10 -20.79
CA ASN A 324 -9.73 5.10 -20.36
C ASN A 324 -9.43 3.80 -19.60
N PRO A 325 -9.23 2.67 -20.29
CA PRO A 325 -8.93 1.39 -19.68
C PRO A 325 -7.54 1.45 -19.00
N PHE A 326 -7.33 0.59 -18.00
CA PHE A 326 -6.01 0.44 -17.41
C PHE A 326 -4.99 -0.05 -18.42
N VAL A 327 -3.87 0.65 -18.50
CA VAL A 327 -2.67 0.24 -19.24
C VAL A 327 -1.50 0.24 -18.26
N SER A 328 -0.76 -0.88 -18.18
CA SER A 328 0.38 -0.99 -17.28
C SER A 328 1.61 -0.25 -17.82
N PHE A 329 2.46 0.23 -16.93
CA PHE A 329 3.78 0.79 -17.31
C PHE A 329 4.63 -0.25 -18.03
N LYS A 330 4.60 -1.52 -17.60
CA LYS A 330 5.31 -2.61 -18.26
C LYS A 330 4.93 -2.74 -19.73
N LYS A 331 3.62 -2.74 -20.02
CA LYS A 331 3.13 -2.82 -21.41
C LYS A 331 3.71 -1.72 -22.27
N VAL A 332 3.67 -0.47 -21.77
CA VAL A 332 4.17 0.69 -22.53
C VAL A 332 5.68 0.66 -22.69
N VAL A 333 6.44 0.27 -21.66
CA VAL A 333 7.90 0.06 -21.75
C VAL A 333 8.21 -0.96 -22.85
N ALA A 334 7.51 -2.09 -22.88
CA ALA A 334 7.71 -3.13 -23.89
C ALA A 334 7.29 -2.66 -25.31
N GLN A 335 6.17 -1.95 -25.45
CA GLN A 335 5.71 -1.37 -26.73
C GLN A 335 6.70 -0.37 -27.33
N LEU A 336 7.35 0.42 -26.48
CA LEU A 336 8.35 1.41 -26.90
C LEU A 336 9.72 0.79 -27.16
N GLY A 337 9.95 -0.46 -26.74
CA GLY A 337 11.28 -1.07 -26.75
C GLY A 337 12.27 -0.29 -25.87
N SER A 338 11.79 0.31 -24.78
CA SER A 338 12.58 1.14 -23.89
C SER A 338 13.36 0.28 -22.88
N ASP A 339 14.59 0.68 -22.60
CA ASP A 339 15.47 0.06 -21.60
C ASP A 339 15.31 0.68 -20.20
N VAL A 340 14.28 1.52 -19.99
CA VAL A 340 14.05 2.16 -18.70
C VAL A 340 13.83 1.11 -17.60
N GLU A 341 14.45 1.30 -16.46
CA GLU A 341 14.31 0.46 -15.28
C GLU A 341 12.95 0.71 -14.63
N LEU A 342 12.20 -0.37 -14.36
CA LEU A 342 10.83 -0.30 -13.84
C LEU A 342 10.62 -1.31 -12.71
N PHE A 343 10.00 -0.85 -11.63
CA PHE A 343 9.33 -1.67 -10.61
C PHE A 343 7.82 -1.44 -10.67
N SER A 344 7.05 -2.46 -11.04
CA SER A 344 5.59 -2.44 -11.04
C SER A 344 5.04 -3.16 -9.81
N PHE A 345 4.22 -2.47 -8.99
CA PHE A 345 3.71 -2.98 -7.71
C PHE A 345 2.24 -3.36 -7.81
N HIS A 346 1.89 -4.51 -7.21
CA HIS A 346 0.50 -4.94 -7.06
C HIS A 346 0.24 -5.63 -5.72
N SER A 347 -1.04 -5.75 -5.30
CA SER A 347 -1.41 -6.43 -4.06
C SER A 347 -2.86 -6.89 -4.02
N ILE A 348 -3.14 -7.84 -3.11
CA ILE A 348 -4.50 -8.29 -2.78
C ILE A 348 -5.29 -7.30 -1.91
N SER A 349 -4.65 -6.19 -1.47
CA SER A 349 -5.28 -5.25 -0.53
C SER A 349 -6.41 -4.44 -1.15
N LYS A 350 -6.40 -4.32 -2.46
CA LYS A 350 -7.33 -3.49 -3.25
C LYS A 350 -8.06 -4.36 -4.29
N GLY A 351 -8.60 -3.74 -5.30
CA GLY A 351 -9.40 -4.44 -6.28
C GLY A 351 -10.69 -4.99 -5.67
N MET A 352 -11.27 -5.98 -6.33
CA MET A 352 -12.43 -6.70 -5.85
C MET A 352 -12.06 -7.72 -4.75
N ILE A 353 -10.78 -8.09 -4.65
CA ILE A 353 -10.27 -9.01 -3.63
C ILE A 353 -10.39 -8.41 -2.22
N GLY A 354 -9.91 -7.19 -2.01
CA GLY A 354 -10.08 -6.45 -0.75
C GLY A 354 -9.52 -7.12 0.50
N GLU A 355 -8.45 -7.93 0.40
CA GLU A 355 -7.86 -8.74 1.49
C GLU A 355 -6.71 -8.02 2.20
N CYS A 356 -6.92 -6.76 2.60
CA CYS A 356 -5.90 -5.90 3.20
C CYS A 356 -5.15 -6.55 4.37
N GLY A 357 -5.85 -7.31 5.22
CA GLY A 357 -5.31 -7.93 6.43
C GLY A 357 -4.43 -9.14 6.16
N ARG A 358 -4.55 -9.80 5.01
CA ARG A 358 -3.74 -10.99 4.66
C ARG A 358 -2.32 -10.67 4.21
N ARG A 359 -2.04 -9.39 3.93
CA ARG A 359 -0.69 -8.89 3.63
C ARG A 359 0.00 -9.63 2.48
N GLY A 360 -0.63 -9.73 1.33
CA GLY A 360 -0.04 -10.27 0.11
C GLY A 360 0.16 -9.19 -0.95
N GLY A 361 1.27 -9.23 -1.63
CA GLY A 361 1.60 -8.35 -2.75
C GLY A 361 2.86 -8.82 -3.46
N TYR A 362 3.20 -8.15 -4.54
CA TYR A 362 4.41 -8.42 -5.31
C TYR A 362 4.87 -7.17 -6.07
N TYR A 363 6.08 -7.22 -6.56
CA TYR A 363 6.55 -6.37 -7.65
C TYR A 363 7.15 -7.22 -8.76
N GLU A 364 7.05 -6.70 -9.98
CA GLU A 364 7.85 -7.14 -11.13
C GLU A 364 8.95 -6.12 -11.38
N ALA A 365 10.19 -6.60 -11.52
CA ALA A 365 11.38 -5.82 -11.86
C ALA A 365 11.68 -5.97 -13.36
N VAL A 366 11.66 -4.90 -14.12
CA VAL A 366 11.87 -4.89 -15.57
C VAL A 366 13.13 -4.10 -15.88
N ASN A 367 14.00 -4.63 -16.74
CA ASN A 367 15.27 -4.03 -17.16
C ASN A 367 16.25 -3.75 -15.99
N ILE A 368 16.15 -4.50 -14.90
CA ILE A 368 17.03 -4.36 -13.74
C ILE A 368 18.27 -5.25 -13.92
N ASP A 369 19.45 -4.71 -13.63
CA ASP A 369 20.73 -5.44 -13.70
C ASP A 369 20.69 -6.71 -12.82
N GLU A 370 21.18 -7.85 -13.33
CA GLU A 370 21.17 -9.14 -12.63
C GLU A 370 21.88 -9.07 -11.26
N LYS A 371 22.96 -8.31 -11.16
CA LYS A 371 23.69 -8.15 -9.89
C LYS A 371 22.89 -7.35 -8.87
N VAL A 372 22.02 -6.43 -9.32
CA VAL A 372 21.08 -5.72 -8.48
C VAL A 372 19.98 -6.68 -8.02
N MET A 373 19.48 -7.57 -8.89
CA MET A 373 18.52 -8.61 -8.50
C MET A 373 19.11 -9.55 -7.43
N ASP A 374 20.40 -9.88 -7.46
CA ASP A 374 21.08 -10.63 -6.41
C ASP A 374 21.07 -9.88 -5.06
N GLN A 375 21.24 -8.57 -5.06
CA GLN A 375 21.14 -7.76 -3.84
C GLN A 375 19.69 -7.68 -3.33
N LEU A 376 18.70 -7.63 -4.24
CA LEU A 376 17.28 -7.73 -3.88
C LEU A 376 16.97 -9.04 -3.17
N LEU A 377 17.48 -10.16 -3.66
CA LEU A 377 17.36 -11.46 -3.00
C LEU A 377 17.98 -11.43 -1.59
N LYS A 378 19.17 -10.86 -1.45
CA LYS A 378 19.83 -10.71 -0.16
C LYS A 378 18.99 -9.87 0.81
N LEU A 379 18.47 -8.74 0.36
CA LEU A 379 17.60 -7.86 1.16
C LEU A 379 16.29 -8.59 1.54
N ALA A 380 15.69 -9.32 0.60
CA ALA A 380 14.52 -10.15 0.85
C ALA A 380 14.76 -11.20 1.93
N SER A 381 15.95 -11.79 1.94
CA SER A 381 16.33 -12.87 2.87
C SER A 381 16.44 -12.41 4.33
N VAL A 382 16.63 -11.10 4.57
CA VAL A 382 16.61 -10.54 5.94
C VAL A 382 15.25 -10.78 6.63
N SER A 383 14.16 -10.73 5.85
CA SER A 383 12.80 -10.98 6.36
C SER A 383 12.38 -12.45 6.24
N LEU A 384 13.29 -13.36 5.90
CA LEU A 384 13.10 -14.79 5.68
C LEU A 384 12.20 -15.08 4.47
N CYS A 385 10.89 -14.86 4.58
CA CYS A 385 9.95 -14.98 3.47
C CYS A 385 8.75 -14.04 3.67
N PRO A 386 7.99 -13.75 2.61
CA PRO A 386 6.69 -13.09 2.74
C PRO A 386 5.68 -13.95 3.50
N ASN A 387 4.62 -13.34 4.02
CA ASN A 387 3.52 -14.05 4.67
C ASN A 387 2.93 -15.12 3.74
N VAL A 388 2.97 -16.40 4.15
CA VAL A 388 2.57 -17.54 3.30
C VAL A 388 1.10 -17.46 2.89
N GLN A 389 0.20 -17.12 3.82
CA GLN A 389 -1.23 -16.96 3.50
C GLN A 389 -1.48 -15.78 2.55
N GLY A 390 -0.67 -14.71 2.66
CA GLY A 390 -0.66 -13.60 1.72
C GLY A 390 -0.24 -14.05 0.32
N GLN A 391 0.79 -14.88 0.21
CA GLN A 391 1.24 -15.44 -1.07
C GLN A 391 0.15 -16.32 -1.72
N MET A 392 -0.53 -17.16 -0.93
CA MET A 392 -1.64 -18.00 -1.43
C MET A 392 -2.84 -17.17 -1.88
N ALA A 393 -3.12 -16.06 -1.20
CA ALA A 393 -4.16 -15.14 -1.63
C ALA A 393 -3.78 -14.39 -2.92
N VAL A 394 -2.49 -14.11 -3.14
CA VAL A 394 -1.99 -13.59 -4.42
C VAL A 394 -2.17 -14.63 -5.53
N ASP A 395 -1.84 -15.90 -5.28
CA ASP A 395 -2.08 -16.98 -6.25
C ASP A 395 -3.54 -17.02 -6.72
N ILE A 396 -4.49 -16.98 -5.77
CA ILE A 396 -5.91 -16.99 -6.10
C ILE A 396 -6.34 -15.73 -6.87
N MET A 397 -5.74 -14.58 -6.58
CA MET A 397 -6.02 -13.32 -7.29
C MET A 397 -5.59 -13.38 -8.76
N VAL A 398 -4.39 -13.88 -9.03
CA VAL A 398 -3.80 -13.91 -10.38
C VAL A 398 -4.21 -15.13 -11.19
N ASN A 399 -4.70 -16.17 -10.53
CA ASN A 399 -5.19 -17.39 -11.14
C ASN A 399 -6.57 -17.76 -10.56
N PRO A 400 -7.62 -16.96 -10.82
CA PRO A 400 -8.97 -17.19 -10.32
C PRO A 400 -9.64 -18.41 -10.99
N PRO A 401 -10.82 -18.86 -10.49
CA PRO A 401 -11.65 -19.83 -11.20
C PRO A 401 -11.92 -19.41 -12.66
N ARG A 402 -11.87 -20.36 -13.58
CA ARG A 402 -12.05 -20.15 -15.02
C ARG A 402 -13.36 -20.77 -15.51
N PRO A 403 -13.88 -20.36 -16.68
CA PRO A 403 -15.06 -21.01 -17.28
C PRO A 403 -14.91 -22.53 -17.32
N GLY A 404 -15.90 -23.24 -16.74
CA GLY A 404 -15.88 -24.69 -16.58
C GLY A 404 -15.52 -25.18 -15.18
N ASP A 405 -14.90 -24.36 -14.33
CA ASP A 405 -14.68 -24.66 -12.92
C ASP A 405 -15.97 -24.58 -12.13
N ALA A 406 -16.14 -25.44 -11.12
CA ALA A 406 -17.36 -25.51 -10.33
C ALA A 406 -17.69 -24.20 -9.59
N SER A 407 -16.65 -23.43 -9.19
CA SER A 407 -16.80 -22.16 -8.50
C SER A 407 -16.94 -20.95 -9.43
N TYR A 408 -16.78 -21.10 -10.75
CA TYR A 408 -16.64 -19.98 -11.67
C TYR A 408 -17.83 -19.01 -11.66
N GLU A 409 -19.05 -19.55 -11.78
CA GLU A 409 -20.25 -18.69 -11.87
C GLU A 409 -20.48 -17.89 -10.58
N GLN A 410 -20.25 -18.52 -9.42
CA GLN A 410 -20.34 -17.82 -8.14
C GLN A 410 -19.25 -16.76 -8.00
N TYR A 411 -18.00 -17.09 -8.31
CA TYR A 411 -16.88 -16.16 -8.25
C TYR A 411 -17.11 -14.96 -9.15
N LYS A 412 -17.56 -15.19 -10.39
CA LYS A 412 -17.88 -14.14 -11.35
C LYS A 412 -18.97 -13.21 -10.83
N ALA A 413 -20.06 -13.77 -10.33
CA ALA A 413 -21.16 -12.97 -9.79
C ALA A 413 -20.74 -12.14 -8.57
N GLU A 414 -19.91 -12.67 -7.67
CA GLU A 414 -19.35 -11.93 -6.53
C GLU A 414 -18.46 -10.76 -6.97
N ILE A 415 -17.59 -10.97 -7.96
CA ILE A 415 -16.71 -9.91 -8.53
C ILE A 415 -17.54 -8.82 -9.20
N GLU A 416 -18.53 -9.20 -10.02
CA GLU A 416 -19.40 -8.26 -10.75
C GLU A 416 -20.26 -7.43 -9.78
N ASP A 417 -20.81 -8.03 -8.73
CA ASP A 417 -21.61 -7.33 -7.71
C ASP A 417 -20.76 -6.28 -6.97
N ILE A 418 -19.56 -6.66 -6.53
CA ILE A 418 -18.63 -5.72 -5.87
C ILE A 418 -18.27 -4.57 -6.81
N PHE A 419 -17.89 -4.88 -8.05
CA PHE A 419 -17.46 -3.89 -9.04
C PHE A 419 -18.58 -2.89 -9.36
N GLU A 420 -19.78 -3.38 -9.68
CA GLU A 420 -20.92 -2.53 -10.03
C GLU A 420 -21.39 -1.67 -8.85
N SER A 421 -21.36 -2.22 -7.64
CA SER A 421 -21.67 -1.45 -6.44
C SER A 421 -20.65 -0.33 -6.22
N LEU A 422 -19.35 -0.57 -6.40
CA LEU A 422 -18.32 0.45 -6.31
C LEU A 422 -18.50 1.53 -7.38
N ARG A 423 -18.77 1.14 -8.63
CA ARG A 423 -19.00 2.04 -9.75
C ARG A 423 -20.19 2.98 -9.51
N ARG A 424 -21.32 2.45 -9.01
CA ARG A 424 -22.49 3.25 -8.67
C ARG A 424 -22.19 4.25 -7.55
N ARG A 425 -21.53 3.81 -6.48
CA ARG A 425 -21.17 4.66 -5.33
C ARG A 425 -20.18 5.76 -5.70
N ALA A 426 -19.17 5.46 -6.53
CA ALA A 426 -18.22 6.44 -7.04
C ALA A 426 -18.93 7.59 -7.76
N LYS A 427 -19.80 7.27 -8.75
CA LYS A 427 -20.59 8.25 -9.49
C LYS A 427 -21.55 9.05 -8.58
N LYS A 428 -22.21 8.37 -7.64
CA LYS A 428 -23.16 9.00 -6.71
C LYS A 428 -22.45 10.02 -5.82
N LEU A 429 -21.26 9.68 -5.29
CA LEU A 429 -20.50 10.57 -4.41
C LEU A 429 -19.98 11.81 -5.14
N ALA A 430 -19.35 11.65 -6.30
CA ALA A 430 -18.86 12.78 -7.10
C ALA A 430 -20.00 13.74 -7.46
N ARG A 431 -21.16 13.23 -7.92
CA ARG A 431 -22.36 14.04 -8.18
C ARG A 431 -22.86 14.77 -6.94
N ALA A 432 -22.86 14.11 -5.78
CA ALA A 432 -23.28 14.73 -4.52
C ALA A 432 -22.37 15.91 -4.16
N PHE A 433 -21.04 15.78 -4.27
CA PHE A 433 -20.11 16.87 -4.05
C PHE A 433 -20.33 18.02 -5.03
N ASN A 434 -20.41 17.72 -6.34
CA ASN A 434 -20.63 18.73 -7.38
C ASN A 434 -22.00 19.44 -7.31
N SER A 435 -22.96 18.91 -6.54
CA SER A 435 -24.25 19.57 -6.32
C SER A 435 -24.20 20.65 -5.24
N LEU A 436 -23.08 20.80 -4.54
CA LEU A 436 -22.93 21.73 -3.43
C LEU A 436 -22.19 23.00 -3.87
N PRO A 437 -22.57 24.17 -3.33
CA PRO A 437 -21.83 25.41 -3.56
C PRO A 437 -20.41 25.29 -3.00
N ASN A 438 -19.45 25.95 -3.63
CA ASN A 438 -18.05 26.00 -3.21
C ASN A 438 -17.37 24.62 -3.13
N MET A 439 -17.82 23.67 -3.95
CA MET A 439 -17.25 22.33 -4.02
C MET A 439 -17.18 21.84 -5.47
N SER A 440 -16.07 21.21 -5.80
CA SER A 440 -15.87 20.52 -7.08
C SER A 440 -15.15 19.19 -6.87
N CYS A 441 -15.46 18.21 -7.70
CA CYS A 441 -14.85 16.89 -7.64
C CYS A 441 -14.80 16.28 -9.05
N ASN A 442 -13.62 15.88 -9.51
CA ASN A 442 -13.46 15.06 -10.69
C ASN A 442 -14.15 13.70 -10.48
N ASP A 443 -14.69 13.12 -11.53
CA ASP A 443 -15.20 11.76 -11.48
C ASP A 443 -14.07 10.79 -11.15
N ALA A 444 -14.33 9.87 -10.22
CA ALA A 444 -13.37 8.81 -9.94
C ALA A 444 -13.35 7.82 -11.12
N GLN A 445 -12.33 7.91 -11.95
CA GLN A 445 -12.10 7.00 -13.08
C GLN A 445 -11.67 5.62 -12.60
N GLY A 446 -11.00 5.57 -11.44
CA GLY A 446 -10.51 4.35 -10.82
C GLY A 446 -10.33 4.46 -9.30
N ALA A 447 -9.60 3.50 -8.73
CA ALA A 447 -9.29 3.38 -7.30
C ALA A 447 -10.54 3.24 -6.40
N MET A 448 -10.53 3.84 -5.20
CA MET A 448 -11.61 3.71 -4.20
C MET A 448 -11.93 5.05 -3.53
N TYR A 449 -11.55 6.17 -4.15
CA TYR A 449 -11.55 7.48 -3.52
C TYR A 449 -12.08 8.57 -4.44
N CYS A 450 -12.71 9.58 -3.81
CA CYS A 450 -12.89 10.92 -4.35
C CYS A 450 -12.00 11.89 -3.59
N PHE A 451 -11.53 12.93 -4.30
CA PHE A 451 -10.68 13.97 -3.74
C PHE A 451 -11.26 15.36 -4.07
N PRO A 452 -12.43 15.69 -3.47
CA PRO A 452 -13.12 16.95 -3.75
C PRO A 452 -12.32 18.15 -3.23
N ARG A 453 -12.33 19.21 -4.03
CA ARG A 453 -11.87 20.55 -3.67
C ARG A 453 -12.99 21.31 -2.96
N VAL A 454 -12.62 22.06 -1.91
CA VAL A 454 -13.53 22.90 -1.13
C VAL A 454 -13.00 24.33 -1.14
N GLU A 455 -13.82 25.27 -1.59
CA GLU A 455 -13.52 26.70 -1.47
C GLU A 455 -14.02 27.19 -0.12
N LEU A 456 -13.09 27.31 0.83
CA LEU A 456 -13.39 27.69 2.19
C LEU A 456 -13.54 29.23 2.32
N PRO A 457 -14.54 29.72 3.10
CA PRO A 457 -14.68 31.15 3.37
C PRO A 457 -13.43 31.72 4.03
N GLN A 458 -13.05 32.95 3.67
CA GLN A 458 -11.84 33.60 4.18
C GLN A 458 -11.81 33.66 5.72
N ALA A 459 -12.95 33.98 6.37
CA ALA A 459 -13.05 34.02 7.82
C ALA A 459 -12.78 32.63 8.47
N PHE A 460 -13.15 31.52 7.80
CA PHE A 460 -12.84 30.17 8.26
C PHE A 460 -11.34 29.87 8.15
N ILE A 461 -10.72 30.30 7.04
CA ILE A 461 -9.27 30.14 6.83
C ILE A 461 -8.48 30.90 7.91
N GLU A 462 -8.92 32.10 8.25
CA GLU A 462 -8.32 32.94 9.31
C GLU A 462 -8.49 32.30 10.70
N GLU A 463 -9.65 31.74 10.99
CA GLU A 463 -9.88 30.98 12.23
C GLU A 463 -8.96 29.78 12.36
N ALA A 464 -8.79 29.00 11.28
CA ALA A 464 -7.87 27.85 11.26
C ALA A 464 -6.44 28.28 11.53
N LYS A 465 -5.97 29.33 10.86
CA LYS A 465 -4.62 29.91 11.05
C LYS A 465 -4.41 30.40 12.48
N ALA A 466 -5.41 31.09 13.07
CA ALA A 466 -5.36 31.56 14.46
C ALA A 466 -5.25 30.41 15.47
N LYS A 467 -5.76 29.21 15.10
CA LYS A 467 -5.64 27.97 15.89
C LYS A 467 -4.37 27.17 15.58
N GLY A 468 -3.49 27.64 14.70
CA GLY A 468 -2.30 26.90 14.25
C GLY A 468 -2.62 25.62 13.48
N GLN A 469 -3.79 25.57 12.80
CA GLN A 469 -4.26 24.39 12.06
C GLN A 469 -4.35 24.67 10.56
N GLN A 470 -4.18 23.62 9.76
CA GLN A 470 -4.51 23.70 8.34
C GLN A 470 -6.02 23.84 8.16
N PRO A 471 -6.51 24.70 7.24
CA PRO A 471 -7.94 24.92 7.03
C PRO A 471 -8.72 23.65 6.68
N ASP A 472 -8.19 22.80 5.82
CA ASP A 472 -8.79 21.50 5.47
C ASP A 472 -8.82 20.52 6.66
N SER A 473 -7.81 20.55 7.54
CA SER A 473 -7.79 19.72 8.75
C SER A 473 -8.87 20.18 9.74
N LEU A 474 -9.06 21.49 9.92
CA LEU A 474 -10.14 22.01 10.75
C LEU A 474 -11.51 21.66 10.16
N TYR A 475 -11.68 21.79 8.83
CA TYR A 475 -12.91 21.40 8.13
C TYR A 475 -13.26 19.94 8.36
N CYS A 476 -12.30 19.03 8.16
CA CYS A 476 -12.49 17.59 8.36
C CYS A 476 -12.77 17.23 9.82
N MET A 477 -12.13 17.91 10.78
CA MET A 477 -12.41 17.72 12.21
C MET A 477 -13.81 18.17 12.60
N GLN A 478 -14.26 19.34 12.13
CA GLN A 478 -15.63 19.80 12.36
C GLN A 478 -16.68 18.91 11.70
N MET A 479 -16.38 18.37 10.52
CA MET A 479 -17.22 17.36 9.85
C MET A 479 -17.37 16.11 10.72
N LEU A 480 -16.27 15.56 11.22
CA LEU A 480 -16.30 14.39 12.10
C LEU A 480 -17.13 14.64 13.36
N GLU A 481 -16.95 15.77 14.04
CA GLU A 481 -17.69 16.12 15.28
C GLU A 481 -19.19 16.32 15.03
N ALA A 482 -19.57 16.85 13.87
CA ALA A 482 -20.96 17.13 13.54
C ALA A 482 -21.73 15.93 12.98
N THR A 483 -21.05 15.02 12.29
CA THR A 483 -21.71 13.99 11.47
C THR A 483 -21.23 12.55 11.74
N GLY A 484 -20.11 12.38 12.41
CA GLY A 484 -19.44 11.08 12.53
C GLY A 484 -18.68 10.64 11.27
N ILE A 485 -18.60 11.47 10.22
CA ILE A 485 -17.89 11.14 8.98
C ILE A 485 -16.40 11.42 9.18
N SER A 486 -15.59 10.35 9.11
CA SER A 486 -14.12 10.43 9.20
C SER A 486 -13.49 10.36 7.82
N VAL A 487 -12.86 11.45 7.38
CA VAL A 487 -12.12 11.58 6.11
C VAL A 487 -10.66 11.96 6.37
N VAL A 488 -9.85 12.08 5.32
CA VAL A 488 -8.46 12.53 5.45
C VAL A 488 -8.31 13.90 4.80
N PRO A 489 -7.76 14.92 5.50
CA PRO A 489 -7.49 16.23 4.92
C PRO A 489 -6.52 16.15 3.73
N GLY A 490 -6.71 17.02 2.75
CA GLY A 490 -5.86 17.11 1.56
C GLY A 490 -4.40 17.43 1.89
N SER A 491 -4.16 18.27 2.91
CA SER A 491 -2.81 18.58 3.40
C SER A 491 -2.00 17.33 3.78
N GLY A 492 -2.68 16.24 4.19
CA GLY A 492 -2.03 14.96 4.49
C GLY A 492 -1.55 14.17 3.27
N PHE A 493 -1.95 14.56 2.05
CA PHE A 493 -1.48 13.98 0.78
C PHE A 493 -0.56 14.95 0.01
N GLY A 494 -0.40 16.17 0.52
CA GLY A 494 0.05 17.30 -0.23
C GLY A 494 -1.06 17.81 -1.18
N GLN A 495 -1.04 19.11 -1.47
CA GLN A 495 -1.97 19.75 -2.39
C GLN A 495 -1.34 21.03 -2.94
N TYR A 496 -1.87 21.53 -4.05
CA TYR A 496 -1.37 22.77 -4.62
C TYR A 496 -1.55 23.93 -3.62
N PRO A 497 -0.56 24.81 -3.42
CA PRO A 497 -0.66 25.91 -2.47
C PRO A 497 -1.91 26.77 -2.67
N GLY A 498 -2.67 27.01 -1.59
CA GLY A 498 -3.89 27.80 -1.62
C GLY A 498 -5.17 27.03 -2.00
N THR A 499 -5.08 25.74 -2.30
CA THR A 499 -6.23 24.86 -2.49
C THR A 499 -6.50 24.02 -1.26
N PHE A 500 -7.76 23.60 -1.06
CA PHE A 500 -8.17 22.78 0.07
C PHE A 500 -8.98 21.60 -0.42
N HIS A 501 -8.58 20.41 -0.01
CA HIS A 501 -9.20 19.15 -0.39
C HIS A 501 -9.41 18.25 0.82
N PHE A 502 -10.16 17.18 0.60
CA PHE A 502 -10.16 16.02 1.49
C PHE A 502 -10.34 14.74 0.68
N ARG A 503 -9.79 13.63 1.17
CA ARG A 503 -10.04 12.32 0.58
C ARG A 503 -11.18 11.63 1.30
N SER A 504 -12.20 11.22 0.56
CA SER A 504 -13.26 10.32 1.01
C SER A 504 -13.24 9.04 0.20
N THR A 505 -13.30 7.88 0.87
CA THR A 505 -13.60 6.62 0.17
C THR A 505 -15.10 6.51 -0.11
N PHE A 506 -15.47 5.85 -1.20
CA PHE A 506 -16.85 5.47 -1.51
C PHE A 506 -17.15 3.99 -1.13
N LEU A 507 -16.41 3.46 -0.14
CA LEU A 507 -16.60 2.10 0.37
C LEU A 507 -17.78 1.90 1.36
N PRO A 508 -18.34 2.94 2.06
CA PRO A 508 -19.47 2.70 2.94
C PRO A 508 -20.60 1.93 2.25
N PRO A 509 -21.33 1.03 2.97
CA PRO A 509 -22.40 0.24 2.41
C PRO A 509 -23.45 1.07 1.67
N GLU A 510 -23.97 0.55 0.57
CA GLU A 510 -24.86 1.29 -0.34
C GLU A 510 -26.16 1.75 0.35
N ASN A 511 -26.68 0.97 1.30
CA ASN A 511 -27.86 1.30 2.11
C ASN A 511 -27.65 2.46 3.09
N LEU A 512 -26.40 2.77 3.47
CA LEU A 512 -26.06 3.89 4.35
C LEU A 512 -25.63 5.15 3.58
N PHE A 513 -25.54 5.04 2.24
CA PHE A 513 -24.89 6.05 1.45
C PHE A 513 -25.70 7.32 1.30
N ASP A 514 -27.04 7.24 1.30
CA ASP A 514 -27.92 8.41 1.26
C ASP A 514 -27.85 9.21 2.57
N ASP A 515 -27.93 8.54 3.71
CA ASP A 515 -27.78 9.19 5.03
C ASP A 515 -26.41 9.86 5.20
N PHE A 516 -25.37 9.22 4.68
CA PHE A 516 -24.02 9.78 4.63
C PHE A 516 -23.98 11.08 3.83
N ILE A 517 -24.51 11.07 2.59
CA ILE A 517 -24.54 12.23 1.71
C ILE A 517 -25.36 13.36 2.33
N ASP A 518 -26.53 13.08 2.89
CA ASP A 518 -27.41 14.08 3.49
C ASP A 518 -26.79 14.70 4.75
N SER A 519 -26.12 13.91 5.56
CA SER A 519 -25.39 14.43 6.74
C SER A 519 -24.23 15.33 6.34
N PHE A 520 -23.48 14.92 5.30
CA PHE A 520 -22.43 15.75 4.74
C PHE A 520 -22.96 17.08 4.18
N LYS A 521 -24.04 17.04 3.38
CA LYS A 521 -24.68 18.25 2.83
C LYS A 521 -25.11 19.22 3.93
N ARG A 522 -25.81 18.74 4.95
CA ARG A 522 -26.23 19.59 6.09
C ARG A 522 -25.04 20.25 6.78
N PHE A 523 -23.98 19.50 7.03
CA PHE A 523 -22.76 20.05 7.62
C PHE A 523 -22.15 21.14 6.74
N HIS A 524 -21.92 20.85 5.45
CA HIS A 524 -21.27 21.78 4.53
C HIS A 524 -22.05 23.09 4.38
N LEU A 525 -23.37 23.01 4.12
CA LEU A 525 -24.23 24.19 3.99
C LEU A 525 -24.31 24.98 5.31
N GLY A 526 -24.38 24.29 6.45
CA GLY A 526 -24.37 24.93 7.76
C GLY A 526 -23.06 25.67 8.06
N LEU A 527 -21.92 25.11 7.62
CA LEU A 527 -20.62 25.78 7.71
C LEU A 527 -20.60 27.04 6.85
N LEU A 528 -20.95 26.94 5.57
CA LEU A 528 -20.99 28.11 4.68
C LEU A 528 -21.88 29.22 5.23
N ALA A 529 -23.10 28.90 5.74
CA ALA A 529 -24.01 29.86 6.31
C ALA A 529 -23.42 30.56 7.56
N ARG A 530 -22.64 29.86 8.38
CA ARG A 530 -21.98 30.42 9.57
C ARG A 530 -20.92 31.45 9.23
N TYR A 531 -20.18 31.27 8.13
CA TYR A 531 -19.07 32.12 7.72
C TYR A 531 -19.42 33.05 6.55
N SER A 532 -20.65 33.02 6.05
CA SER A 532 -21.14 34.04 5.11
C SER A 532 -21.16 35.41 5.78
N PRO A 533 -20.79 36.48 5.07
CA PRO A 533 -20.96 37.82 5.60
C PRO A 533 -22.42 38.02 6.04
N LYS A 534 -22.64 38.42 7.28
CA LYS A 534 -23.97 38.88 7.69
C LYS A 534 -24.29 40.15 6.88
N ILE A 535 -25.25 40.06 5.96
CA ILE A 535 -25.79 41.20 5.21
C ILE A 535 -26.42 42.18 6.17
#